data_0b2ced32a67670d13454e7ae43c9d96d
#
_entry.id   0b2ced32a67670d13454e7ae43c9d96d
#
_cell.length_a   1.000
_cell.length_b   1.000
_cell.length_c   1.000
_cell.angle_alpha   90.00
_cell.angle_beta   90.00
_cell.angle_gamma   90.00
#
_symmetry.space_group_name_H-M   'P 1'
#
loop_
_entity.id
_entity.type
_entity.pdbx_description
1 polymer ?
#
loop_
_entity_poly.entity_id
_entity_poly.type
_entity_poly.pdbx_seq_one_letter_code
_entity_poly.pdbx_strand_id
1 'polypeptide(L)'
;MDTITIAKKNDVFLWVSCERGISQELSSYFSFFVPNYRFHPSFKAKLWDGKIRLFNLQKSELYVGLLHYLKIFAEKYGYRLEIENGLEANEDISLETISDYVRKTLQPRVRKKPITPREYQLYAIHHAIREKRTLLLSPTSSGKSLIIYSILRWYQQILDPSEKMLIIVPTTNLVEQMNSDFGDYSSHDPTWNSDDNLHLIYSGKEKRTSKQIVISTWQSLYKLPTSMFLKYRVVVGDECHLFKAKSLTTLLTKFTECPYRIGTTGTLDGTQTHKLVLEGLFGKINTVTTSKELMDKKYISSLNIKCLVLKYDDELRQLMKRAKYQQEIDFLVENKDRNNFIKNLIVTLEGNSLLLFNYIDKHGKKLFEMIKNSKHAKGKHIYFVSGEVKTEQREKVRHLAEKHNNAIILASVGVLSTGTNIKNLQNLIFAHPSKGKIRNLQSIGRVLRLDDKENKATLYDIADDLSWKKHQNFALKHFLIRLKLYNQQQFDYKTYEIEVGNEKQKMS
;
A
#
# COMPACT_ATOMS: atom_id res chain seq x y z
N MET A 1 33.09 -3.78 -30.32
CA MET A 1 32.09 -3.30 -29.35
C MET A 1 31.37 -4.54 -28.85
N ASP A 2 31.50 -4.80 -27.58
CA ASP A 2 30.94 -6.04 -27.01
C ASP A 2 29.41 -6.00 -27.05
N THR A 3 28.81 -7.12 -27.40
CA THR A 3 27.38 -7.23 -27.69
C THR A 3 26.66 -8.00 -26.60
N ILE A 4 25.49 -7.51 -26.19
CA ILE A 4 24.53 -8.20 -25.33
C ILE A 4 23.31 -8.54 -26.19
N THR A 5 23.05 -9.84 -26.38
CA THR A 5 21.88 -10.34 -27.11
C THR A 5 20.78 -10.75 -26.15
N ILE A 6 19.55 -10.32 -26.41
CA ILE A 6 18.39 -10.57 -25.55
C ILE A 6 17.33 -11.29 -26.36
N ALA A 7 16.88 -12.44 -25.83
CA ALA A 7 15.78 -13.20 -26.38
C ALA A 7 14.70 -13.50 -25.30
N LYS A 8 13.47 -13.69 -25.73
CA LYS A 8 12.38 -14.10 -24.84
C LYS A 8 12.51 -15.56 -24.47
N LYS A 9 12.66 -15.87 -23.18
CA LYS A 9 12.55 -17.23 -22.69
C LYS A 9 11.08 -17.65 -22.48
N ASN A 10 10.34 -16.80 -21.79
CA ASN A 10 8.90 -16.94 -21.52
C ASN A 10 8.38 -15.60 -20.98
N ASP A 11 7.14 -15.55 -20.49
CA ASP A 11 6.57 -14.31 -19.95
C ASP A 11 7.11 -13.92 -18.57
N VAL A 12 8.11 -14.59 -18.02
CA VAL A 12 8.76 -14.24 -16.76
C VAL A 12 10.20 -13.77 -16.99
N PHE A 13 10.93 -14.49 -17.85
CA PHE A 13 12.36 -14.33 -18.00
C PHE A 13 12.78 -14.07 -19.45
N LEU A 14 13.82 -13.26 -19.57
CA LEU A 14 14.65 -13.08 -20.76
C LEU A 14 15.87 -13.98 -20.66
N TRP A 15 16.35 -14.47 -21.76
CA TRP A 15 17.72 -14.92 -21.90
C TRP A 15 18.61 -13.75 -22.30
N VAL A 16 19.75 -13.60 -21.60
CA VAL A 16 20.73 -12.56 -21.84
C VAL A 16 22.06 -13.24 -22.17
N SER A 17 22.43 -13.22 -23.43
CA SER A 17 23.69 -13.81 -23.95
C SER A 17 24.72 -12.72 -24.13
N CYS A 18 25.86 -12.86 -23.47
CA CYS A 18 27.00 -11.95 -23.56
C CYS A 18 28.27 -12.63 -23.07
N GLU A 19 29.40 -11.99 -23.21
CA GLU A 19 30.67 -12.46 -22.65
C GLU A 19 30.64 -12.61 -21.14
N ARG A 20 31.49 -13.49 -20.61
CA ARG A 20 31.53 -13.82 -19.17
C ARG A 20 31.81 -12.61 -18.29
N GLY A 21 32.67 -11.69 -18.75
CA GLY A 21 32.96 -10.44 -18.02
C GLY A 21 31.71 -9.59 -17.87
N ILE A 22 30.99 -9.37 -18.94
CA ILE A 22 29.72 -8.60 -18.96
C ILE A 22 28.66 -9.28 -18.10
N SER A 23 28.58 -10.62 -18.14
CA SER A 23 27.64 -11.37 -17.29
C SER A 23 27.91 -11.15 -15.80
N GLN A 24 29.19 -11.03 -15.38
CA GLN A 24 29.57 -10.71 -14.00
C GLN A 24 29.22 -9.28 -13.61
N GLU A 25 29.41 -8.32 -14.50
CA GLU A 25 28.99 -6.94 -14.30
C GLU A 25 27.47 -6.82 -14.18
N LEU A 26 26.69 -7.50 -15.06
CA LEU A 26 25.24 -7.60 -14.96
C LEU A 26 24.81 -8.20 -13.63
N SER A 27 25.46 -9.28 -13.20
CA SER A 27 25.16 -9.89 -11.90
C SER A 27 25.41 -8.92 -10.74
N SER A 28 26.46 -8.14 -10.82
CA SER A 28 26.79 -7.10 -9.83
C SER A 28 25.78 -5.95 -9.88
N TYR A 29 25.42 -5.47 -11.06
CA TYR A 29 24.48 -4.39 -11.28
C TYR A 29 23.07 -4.71 -10.76
N PHE A 30 22.62 -5.94 -10.98
CA PHE A 30 21.31 -6.43 -10.52
C PHE A 30 21.35 -7.15 -9.15
N SER A 31 22.38 -6.87 -8.34
CA SER A 31 22.54 -7.42 -6.97
C SER A 31 22.42 -6.32 -5.92
N PHE A 32 21.57 -6.52 -4.93
CA PHE A 32 21.29 -5.52 -3.89
C PHE A 32 21.26 -6.15 -2.50
N PHE A 33 21.80 -5.44 -1.50
CA PHE A 33 21.68 -5.87 -0.11
C PHE A 33 20.24 -5.73 0.38
N VAL A 34 19.75 -6.77 1.05
CA VAL A 34 18.45 -6.72 1.72
C VAL A 34 18.54 -5.78 2.93
N PRO A 35 17.54 -4.89 3.13
CA PRO A 35 17.53 -4.05 4.33
C PRO A 35 17.68 -4.88 5.61
N ASN A 36 18.57 -4.45 6.49
CA ASN A 36 18.86 -5.13 7.76
C ASN A 36 19.43 -6.58 7.62
N TYR A 37 20.03 -6.92 6.48
CA TYR A 37 20.59 -8.26 6.22
C TYR A 37 21.53 -8.76 7.31
N ARG A 38 22.29 -7.87 7.98
CA ARG A 38 23.23 -8.20 9.05
C ARG A 38 22.56 -8.85 10.28
N PHE A 39 21.27 -8.62 10.47
CA PHE A 39 20.49 -9.21 11.56
C PHE A 39 19.79 -10.52 11.15
N HIS A 40 19.84 -10.88 9.89
CA HIS A 40 19.19 -12.10 9.39
C HIS A 40 19.94 -13.35 9.85
N PRO A 41 19.26 -14.40 10.36
CA PRO A 41 19.91 -15.62 10.85
C PRO A 41 20.84 -16.28 9.82
N SER A 42 20.41 -16.40 8.57
CA SER A 42 21.20 -17.01 7.49
C SER A 42 22.47 -16.21 7.16
N PHE A 43 22.47 -14.88 7.31
CA PHE A 43 23.67 -14.06 7.17
C PHE A 43 24.64 -14.27 8.34
N LYS A 44 24.11 -14.30 9.56
CA LYS A 44 24.93 -14.59 10.77
C LYS A 44 25.54 -15.98 10.70
N ALA A 45 24.81 -16.95 10.18
CA ALA A 45 25.28 -18.32 9.96
C ALA A 45 26.17 -18.49 8.71
N LYS A 46 26.51 -17.40 7.99
CA LYS A 46 27.29 -17.38 6.74
C LYS A 46 26.70 -18.25 5.60
N LEU A 47 25.42 -18.59 5.65
CA LEU A 47 24.70 -19.35 4.62
C LEU A 47 24.20 -18.47 3.47
N TRP A 48 24.27 -17.16 3.61
CA TRP A 48 23.80 -16.18 2.65
C TRP A 48 24.60 -14.87 2.82
N ASP A 49 24.92 -14.22 1.71
CA ASP A 49 25.73 -12.99 1.67
C ASP A 49 24.94 -11.69 1.88
N GLY A 50 23.66 -11.77 2.16
CA GLY A 50 22.81 -10.61 2.40
C GLY A 50 22.25 -9.97 1.13
N LYS A 51 22.51 -10.52 -0.06
CA LYS A 51 22.08 -9.95 -1.35
C LYS A 51 20.92 -10.72 -1.97
N ILE A 52 20.06 -10.01 -2.67
CA ILE A 52 19.16 -10.52 -3.69
C ILE A 52 19.80 -10.28 -5.05
N ARG A 53 19.74 -11.27 -5.92
CA ARG A 53 20.21 -11.22 -7.30
C ARG A 53 19.04 -11.36 -8.24
N LEU A 54 18.82 -10.36 -9.09
CA LEU A 54 17.72 -10.34 -10.06
C LEU A 54 18.16 -10.86 -11.43
N PHE A 55 19.46 -10.87 -11.70
CA PHE A 55 20.07 -11.58 -12.82
C PHE A 55 20.66 -12.91 -12.32
N ASN A 56 20.24 -14.00 -12.94
CA ASN A 56 20.76 -15.33 -12.63
C ASN A 56 21.97 -15.63 -13.53
N LEU A 57 23.16 -15.55 -12.97
CA LEU A 57 24.43 -15.72 -13.71
C LEU A 57 24.54 -17.14 -14.31
N GLN A 58 24.06 -18.19 -13.63
CA GLN A 58 24.20 -19.57 -14.09
C GLN A 58 23.26 -19.90 -15.26
N LYS A 59 22.05 -19.31 -15.26
CA LYS A 59 21.03 -19.52 -16.27
C LYS A 59 21.00 -18.43 -17.32
N SER A 60 21.77 -17.36 -17.14
CA SER A 60 21.75 -16.15 -17.98
C SER A 60 20.34 -15.57 -18.11
N GLU A 61 19.59 -15.52 -17.00
CA GLU A 61 18.19 -15.11 -16.95
C GLU A 61 18.02 -13.77 -16.24
N LEU A 62 17.24 -12.87 -16.84
CA LEU A 62 16.77 -11.63 -16.23
C LEU A 62 15.24 -11.57 -16.29
N TYR A 63 14.59 -10.96 -15.29
CA TYR A 63 13.14 -10.72 -15.36
C TYR A 63 12.79 -9.79 -16.52
N VAL A 64 11.73 -10.14 -17.29
CA VAL A 64 11.25 -9.33 -18.44
C VAL A 64 11.00 -7.88 -18.06
N GLY A 65 10.40 -7.61 -16.90
CA GLY A 65 10.10 -6.26 -16.45
C GLY A 65 11.31 -5.37 -16.18
N LEU A 66 12.54 -5.94 -16.17
CA LEU A 66 13.79 -5.19 -15.98
C LEU A 66 14.51 -4.85 -17.30
N LEU A 67 13.93 -5.14 -18.45
CA LEU A 67 14.53 -4.86 -19.76
C LEU A 67 14.96 -3.39 -19.89
N HIS A 68 14.16 -2.46 -19.38
CA HIS A 68 14.51 -1.03 -19.43
C HIS A 68 15.78 -0.68 -18.62
N TYR A 69 16.06 -1.38 -17.52
CA TYR A 69 17.30 -1.22 -16.76
C TYR A 69 18.50 -1.83 -17.47
N LEU A 70 18.28 -2.92 -18.22
CA LEU A 70 19.32 -3.52 -19.04
C LEU A 70 19.74 -2.60 -20.18
N LYS A 71 18.79 -1.88 -20.79
CA LYS A 71 19.08 -0.82 -21.76
C LYS A 71 19.95 0.29 -21.17
N ILE A 72 19.56 0.79 -19.99
CA ILE A 72 20.34 1.81 -19.27
C ILE A 72 21.74 1.29 -18.93
N PHE A 73 21.88 0.02 -18.57
CA PHE A 73 23.18 -0.60 -18.31
C PHE A 73 24.03 -0.64 -19.57
N ALA A 74 23.49 -1.13 -20.69
CA ALA A 74 24.21 -1.22 -21.96
C ALA A 74 24.67 0.16 -22.47
N GLU A 75 23.80 1.15 -22.41
CA GLU A 75 24.11 2.54 -22.76
C GLU A 75 25.23 3.11 -21.87
N LYS A 76 25.11 2.93 -20.54
CA LYS A 76 26.09 3.46 -19.57
C LYS A 76 27.48 2.89 -19.75
N TYR A 77 27.61 1.63 -20.12
CA TYR A 77 28.89 0.93 -20.25
C TYR A 77 29.37 0.79 -21.70
N GLY A 78 28.60 1.34 -22.66
CA GLY A 78 28.95 1.36 -24.08
C GLY A 78 28.85 0.00 -24.77
N TYR A 79 27.94 -0.88 -24.31
CA TYR A 79 27.68 -2.17 -24.94
C TYR A 79 26.65 -2.04 -26.07
N ARG A 80 26.86 -2.80 -27.16
CA ARG A 80 25.83 -2.95 -28.21
C ARG A 80 24.72 -3.87 -27.70
N LEU A 81 23.47 -3.47 -27.91
CA LEU A 81 22.32 -4.24 -27.51
C LEU A 81 21.58 -4.77 -28.74
N GLU A 82 21.38 -6.09 -28.80
CA GLU A 82 20.57 -6.76 -29.82
C GLU A 82 19.37 -7.41 -29.17
N ILE A 83 18.17 -6.94 -29.51
CA ILE A 83 16.91 -7.36 -28.90
C ILE A 83 16.09 -8.11 -29.94
N GLU A 84 15.58 -9.30 -29.58
CA GLU A 84 14.69 -10.09 -30.41
C GLU A 84 13.45 -9.28 -30.84
N ASN A 85 13.08 -9.39 -32.12
CA ASN A 85 11.93 -8.69 -32.68
C ASN A 85 10.64 -9.04 -31.94
N GLY A 86 9.81 -8.03 -31.66
CA GLY A 86 8.52 -8.17 -31.01
C GLY A 86 8.56 -8.21 -29.48
N LEU A 87 9.73 -8.26 -28.85
CA LEU A 87 9.87 -8.29 -27.40
C LEU A 87 9.41 -6.96 -26.74
N GLU A 88 9.45 -5.87 -27.46
CA GLU A 88 9.05 -4.52 -27.04
C GLU A 88 7.77 -4.03 -27.74
N ALA A 89 7.06 -4.90 -28.43
CA ALA A 89 5.84 -4.50 -29.13
C ALA A 89 4.74 -4.13 -28.13
N ASN A 90 4.41 -2.85 -28.10
CA ASN A 90 3.25 -2.33 -27.39
C ASN A 90 1.98 -2.59 -28.22
N GLU A 91 0.80 -2.60 -27.55
CA GLU A 91 -0.46 -2.60 -28.29
C GLU A 91 -0.67 -1.24 -28.96
N ASP A 92 -1.03 -1.27 -30.24
CA ASP A 92 -1.42 -0.07 -30.97
C ASP A 92 -2.89 0.27 -30.69
N ILE A 93 -3.12 0.89 -29.54
CA ILE A 93 -4.44 1.29 -29.08
C ILE A 93 -4.44 2.75 -28.66
N SER A 94 -5.44 3.51 -29.11
CA SER A 94 -5.57 4.93 -28.76
C SER A 94 -6.22 5.12 -27.38
N LEU A 95 -5.89 6.23 -26.72
CA LEU A 95 -6.56 6.64 -25.48
C LEU A 95 -8.07 6.86 -25.71
N GLU A 96 -8.46 7.36 -26.87
CA GLU A 96 -9.87 7.57 -27.24
C GLU A 96 -10.63 6.27 -27.27
N THR A 97 -10.10 5.23 -27.90
CA THR A 97 -10.69 3.88 -27.92
C THR A 97 -10.97 3.36 -26.51
N ILE A 98 -10.01 3.47 -25.62
CA ILE A 98 -10.16 3.04 -24.22
C ILE A 98 -11.18 3.93 -23.49
N SER A 99 -11.13 5.23 -23.70
CA SER A 99 -12.06 6.18 -23.04
C SER A 99 -13.49 5.90 -23.46
N ASP A 100 -13.73 5.67 -24.74
CA ASP A 100 -15.04 5.32 -25.30
C ASP A 100 -15.52 3.96 -24.75
N TYR A 101 -14.65 2.98 -24.72
CA TYR A 101 -14.96 1.69 -24.12
C TYR A 101 -15.42 1.81 -22.67
N VAL A 102 -14.68 2.54 -21.83
CA VAL A 102 -15.05 2.65 -20.41
C VAL A 102 -16.31 3.50 -20.23
N ARG A 103 -16.46 4.60 -20.98
CA ARG A 103 -17.57 5.54 -20.82
C ARG A 103 -18.85 5.10 -21.49
N LYS A 104 -18.78 4.47 -22.67
CA LYS A 104 -19.95 4.12 -23.51
C LYS A 104 -20.33 2.64 -23.40
N THR A 105 -19.36 1.73 -23.24
CA THR A 105 -19.62 0.28 -23.15
C THR A 105 -19.74 -0.18 -21.71
N LEU A 106 -18.72 0.08 -20.87
CA LEU A 106 -18.75 -0.37 -19.48
C LEU A 106 -19.72 0.45 -18.60
N GLN A 107 -19.84 1.75 -18.80
CA GLN A 107 -20.73 2.65 -18.05
C GLN A 107 -20.75 2.35 -16.53
N PRO A 108 -19.63 2.34 -15.83
CA PRO A 108 -19.55 1.82 -14.47
C PRO A 108 -20.47 2.58 -13.51
N ARG A 109 -21.02 1.87 -12.52
CA ARG A 109 -21.91 2.42 -11.50
C ARG A 109 -21.36 2.19 -10.10
N VAL A 110 -21.74 3.03 -9.17
CA VAL A 110 -21.51 2.84 -7.73
C VAL A 110 -22.85 3.09 -7.02
N ARG A 111 -23.30 2.11 -6.24
CA ARG A 111 -24.62 2.16 -5.59
C ARG A 111 -25.74 2.47 -6.59
N LYS A 112 -25.72 1.81 -7.74
CA LYS A 112 -26.65 1.98 -8.88
C LYS A 112 -26.60 3.36 -9.57
N LYS A 113 -25.78 4.31 -9.13
CA LYS A 113 -25.60 5.61 -9.77
C LYS A 113 -24.44 5.54 -10.78
N PRO A 114 -24.59 6.08 -12.00
CA PRO A 114 -23.50 6.13 -12.97
C PRO A 114 -22.36 6.99 -12.43
N ILE A 115 -21.13 6.56 -12.69
CA ILE A 115 -19.93 7.32 -12.35
C ILE A 115 -19.16 7.66 -13.62
N THR A 116 -18.60 8.86 -13.67
CA THR A 116 -17.71 9.28 -14.75
C THR A 116 -16.28 8.95 -14.38
N PRO A 117 -15.60 8.04 -15.12
CA PRO A 117 -14.19 7.77 -14.91
C PRO A 117 -13.36 9.06 -15.09
N ARG A 118 -12.43 9.27 -14.18
CA ARG A 118 -11.55 10.44 -14.18
C ARG A 118 -10.44 10.27 -15.23
N GLU A 119 -9.94 11.36 -15.78
CA GLU A 119 -8.92 11.35 -16.83
C GLU A 119 -7.70 10.48 -16.46
N TYR A 120 -7.15 10.63 -15.26
CA TYR A 120 -6.01 9.83 -14.83
C TYR A 120 -6.32 8.32 -14.73
N GLN A 121 -7.57 7.94 -14.48
CA GLN A 121 -8.00 6.53 -14.49
C GLN A 121 -8.00 5.98 -15.92
N LEU A 122 -8.52 6.77 -16.87
CA LEU A 122 -8.51 6.41 -18.28
C LEU A 122 -7.08 6.30 -18.82
N TYR A 123 -6.20 7.23 -18.46
CA TYR A 123 -4.77 7.15 -18.78
C TYR A 123 -4.11 5.89 -18.18
N ALA A 124 -4.43 5.54 -16.93
CA ALA A 124 -3.88 4.34 -16.29
C ALA A 124 -4.35 3.04 -16.96
N ILE A 125 -5.63 2.97 -17.35
CA ILE A 125 -6.21 1.83 -18.07
C ILE A 125 -5.54 1.70 -19.44
N HIS A 126 -5.49 2.79 -20.21
CA HIS A 126 -4.83 2.83 -21.51
C HIS A 126 -3.35 2.41 -21.41
N HIS A 127 -2.60 2.99 -20.46
CA HIS A 127 -1.20 2.66 -20.26
C HIS A 127 -1.00 1.17 -19.94
N ALA A 128 -1.82 0.61 -19.05
CA ALA A 128 -1.71 -0.80 -18.66
C ALA A 128 -2.00 -1.76 -19.84
N ILE A 129 -2.97 -1.43 -20.66
CA ILE A 129 -3.33 -2.24 -21.85
C ILE A 129 -2.23 -2.12 -22.90
N ARG A 130 -1.79 -0.91 -23.23
CA ARG A 130 -0.78 -0.63 -24.23
C ARG A 130 0.56 -1.29 -23.89
N GLU A 131 1.02 -1.12 -22.66
CA GLU A 131 2.35 -1.62 -22.22
C GLU A 131 2.33 -3.10 -21.85
N LYS A 132 1.16 -3.74 -21.71
CA LYS A 132 0.99 -5.15 -21.28
C LYS A 132 1.54 -5.45 -19.90
N ARG A 133 2.58 -4.73 -19.48
CA ARG A 133 3.31 -4.89 -18.22
C ARG A 133 3.60 -3.55 -17.59
N THR A 134 3.08 -3.34 -16.38
CA THR A 134 3.31 -2.10 -15.65
C THR A 134 3.05 -2.25 -14.17
N LEU A 135 3.73 -1.44 -13.36
CA LEU A 135 3.43 -1.24 -11.95
C LEU A 135 2.80 0.15 -11.78
N LEU A 136 1.49 0.20 -11.60
CA LEU A 136 0.73 1.43 -11.40
C LEU A 136 0.87 1.92 -9.96
N LEU A 137 1.54 3.05 -9.78
CA LEU A 137 1.61 3.73 -8.49
C LEU A 137 0.42 4.68 -8.36
N SER A 138 -0.57 4.27 -7.56
CA SER A 138 -1.86 4.92 -7.44
C SER A 138 -2.28 4.99 -5.97
N PRO A 139 -2.43 6.19 -5.38
CA PRO A 139 -2.69 6.35 -3.95
C PRO A 139 -4.04 5.74 -3.53
N THR A 140 -4.24 5.61 -2.23
CA THR A 140 -5.54 5.22 -1.68
C THR A 140 -6.61 6.22 -2.13
N SER A 141 -7.83 5.73 -2.41
CA SER A 141 -8.96 6.52 -2.92
C SER A 141 -8.82 7.08 -4.35
N SER A 142 -7.84 6.64 -5.12
CA SER A 142 -7.71 6.95 -6.55
C SER A 142 -8.66 6.14 -7.44
N GLY A 143 -9.36 5.13 -6.90
CA GLY A 143 -10.25 4.24 -7.65
C GLY A 143 -9.53 3.09 -8.35
N LYS A 144 -8.50 2.50 -7.70
CA LYS A 144 -7.76 1.33 -8.21
C LYS A 144 -8.66 0.18 -8.65
N SER A 145 -9.71 -0.14 -7.88
CA SER A 145 -10.64 -1.23 -8.24
C SER A 145 -11.36 -0.99 -9.55
N LEU A 146 -11.73 0.27 -9.88
CA LEU A 146 -12.32 0.62 -11.17
C LEU A 146 -11.31 0.44 -12.32
N ILE A 147 -10.05 0.85 -12.10
CA ILE A 147 -8.98 0.66 -13.09
C ILE A 147 -8.80 -0.85 -13.37
N ILE A 148 -8.70 -1.67 -12.32
CA ILE A 148 -8.54 -3.13 -12.43
C ILE A 148 -9.76 -3.74 -13.13
N TYR A 149 -10.98 -3.38 -12.72
CA TYR A 149 -12.21 -3.84 -13.36
C TYR A 149 -12.20 -3.55 -14.85
N SER A 150 -11.91 -2.32 -15.26
CA SER A 150 -11.91 -1.91 -16.66
C SER A 150 -10.85 -2.64 -17.50
N ILE A 151 -9.65 -2.87 -16.95
CA ILE A 151 -8.59 -3.64 -17.60
C ILE A 151 -9.03 -5.10 -17.82
N LEU A 152 -9.60 -5.75 -16.81
CA LEU A 152 -10.02 -7.16 -16.92
C LEU A 152 -11.21 -7.32 -17.87
N ARG A 153 -12.18 -6.39 -17.86
CA ARG A 153 -13.30 -6.37 -18.78
C ARG A 153 -12.83 -6.15 -20.23
N TRP A 154 -11.76 -5.35 -20.43
CA TRP A 154 -11.12 -5.22 -21.74
C TRP A 154 -10.53 -6.55 -22.23
N TYR A 155 -9.72 -7.19 -21.39
CA TYR A 155 -9.11 -8.47 -21.76
C TYR A 155 -10.14 -9.59 -21.91
N GLN A 156 -11.26 -9.54 -21.21
CA GLN A 156 -12.32 -10.53 -21.34
C GLN A 156 -12.93 -10.58 -22.74
N GLN A 157 -12.88 -9.47 -23.52
CA GLN A 157 -13.39 -9.43 -24.88
C GLN A 157 -12.44 -10.05 -25.90
N ILE A 158 -11.14 -10.08 -25.61
CA ILE A 158 -10.12 -10.50 -26.58
C ILE A 158 -9.51 -11.87 -26.26
N LEU A 159 -9.65 -12.36 -25.05
CA LEU A 159 -9.16 -13.65 -24.62
C LEU A 159 -10.17 -14.77 -24.98
N ASP A 160 -9.62 -15.97 -25.27
CA ASP A 160 -10.44 -17.17 -25.41
C ASP A 160 -11.18 -17.46 -24.09
N PRO A 161 -12.46 -17.93 -24.12
CA PRO A 161 -13.21 -18.27 -22.91
C PRO A 161 -12.54 -19.31 -21.99
N SER A 162 -11.63 -20.13 -22.52
CA SER A 162 -10.85 -21.10 -21.74
C SER A 162 -9.63 -20.49 -21.04
N GLU A 163 -9.19 -19.32 -21.47
CA GLU A 163 -8.10 -18.56 -20.87
C GLU A 163 -8.59 -17.79 -19.65
N LYS A 164 -7.71 -17.63 -18.65
CA LYS A 164 -8.07 -17.13 -17.34
C LYS A 164 -7.34 -15.85 -16.99
N MET A 165 -7.97 -15.09 -16.10
CA MET A 165 -7.44 -13.88 -15.50
C MET A 165 -7.41 -14.01 -13.98
N LEU A 166 -6.37 -13.50 -13.33
CA LEU A 166 -6.19 -13.59 -11.88
C LEU A 166 -5.96 -12.23 -11.27
N ILE A 167 -6.69 -11.94 -10.20
CA ILE A 167 -6.40 -10.84 -9.27
C ILE A 167 -5.83 -11.44 -7.99
N ILE A 168 -4.64 -10.98 -7.59
CA ILE A 168 -3.98 -11.37 -6.35
C ILE A 168 -4.10 -10.21 -5.35
N VAL A 169 -4.67 -10.48 -4.18
CA VAL A 169 -4.83 -9.49 -3.11
C VAL A 169 -4.21 -10.01 -1.81
N PRO A 170 -3.82 -9.13 -0.86
CA PRO A 170 -3.15 -9.55 0.38
C PRO A 170 -4.06 -10.19 1.43
N THR A 171 -5.36 -9.90 1.44
CA THR A 171 -6.28 -10.35 2.50
C THR A 171 -7.63 -10.81 1.97
N THR A 172 -8.31 -11.66 2.72
CA THR A 172 -9.66 -12.16 2.39
C THR A 172 -10.68 -11.02 2.27
N ASN A 173 -10.60 -10.02 3.16
CA ASN A 173 -11.51 -8.86 3.09
C ASN A 173 -11.39 -8.11 1.76
N LEU A 174 -10.18 -8.02 1.19
CA LEU A 174 -9.99 -7.40 -0.12
C LEU A 174 -10.51 -8.27 -1.27
N VAL A 175 -10.55 -9.61 -1.11
CA VAL A 175 -11.22 -10.51 -2.08
C VAL A 175 -12.71 -10.17 -2.13
N GLU A 176 -13.38 -10.13 -0.97
CA GLU A 176 -14.81 -9.82 -0.90
C GLU A 176 -15.12 -8.39 -1.34
N GLN A 177 -14.28 -7.42 -0.96
CA GLN A 177 -14.46 -6.03 -1.39
C GLN A 177 -14.34 -5.90 -2.91
N MET A 178 -13.34 -6.53 -3.54
CA MET A 178 -13.15 -6.48 -4.99
C MET A 178 -14.35 -7.11 -5.72
N ASN A 179 -14.88 -8.23 -5.20
CA ASN A 179 -16.07 -8.85 -5.73
C ASN A 179 -17.30 -7.92 -5.64
N SER A 180 -17.51 -7.29 -4.49
CA SER A 180 -18.58 -6.32 -4.27
C SER A 180 -18.44 -5.08 -5.18
N ASP A 181 -17.21 -4.54 -5.31
CA ASP A 181 -16.94 -3.40 -6.19
C ASP A 181 -17.26 -3.74 -7.66
N PHE A 182 -16.89 -4.93 -8.13
CA PHE A 182 -17.16 -5.38 -9.51
C PHE A 182 -18.65 -5.58 -9.76
N GLY A 183 -19.37 -6.15 -8.78
CA GLY A 183 -20.83 -6.26 -8.85
C GLY A 183 -21.53 -4.89 -8.91
N ASP A 184 -21.01 -3.91 -8.15
CA ASP A 184 -21.54 -2.54 -8.17
C ASP A 184 -21.27 -1.86 -9.53
N TYR A 185 -20.03 -1.99 -10.06
CA TYR A 185 -19.66 -1.39 -11.36
C TYR A 185 -20.49 -1.93 -12.52
N SER A 186 -20.83 -3.23 -12.50
CA SER A 186 -21.60 -3.90 -13.55
C SER A 186 -23.11 -3.92 -13.31
N SER A 187 -23.61 -3.28 -12.25
CA SER A 187 -25.00 -3.42 -11.79
C SER A 187 -26.10 -3.04 -12.79
N HIS A 188 -25.74 -2.47 -13.93
CA HIS A 188 -26.68 -2.15 -15.03
C HIS A 188 -26.49 -3.03 -16.27
N ASP A 189 -25.41 -3.82 -16.32
CA ASP A 189 -25.07 -4.65 -17.46
C ASP A 189 -25.84 -5.99 -17.37
N PRO A 190 -26.85 -6.22 -18.21
CA PRO A 190 -27.65 -7.44 -18.14
C PRO A 190 -26.87 -8.67 -18.65
N THR A 191 -25.75 -8.45 -19.34
CA THR A 191 -24.93 -9.53 -19.95
C THR A 191 -23.77 -9.96 -19.05
N TRP A 192 -23.52 -9.24 -17.97
CA TRP A 192 -22.41 -9.53 -17.08
C TRP A 192 -22.76 -9.29 -15.60
N ASN A 193 -22.55 -10.29 -14.80
CA ASN A 193 -22.66 -10.19 -13.34
C ASN A 193 -21.45 -10.86 -12.65
N SER A 194 -21.20 -10.47 -11.40
CA SER A 194 -20.07 -10.99 -10.62
C SER A 194 -20.21 -12.48 -10.32
N ASP A 195 -21.43 -12.96 -10.07
CA ASP A 195 -21.66 -14.33 -9.63
C ASP A 195 -21.32 -15.36 -10.73
N ASP A 196 -21.58 -15.04 -12.00
CA ASP A 196 -21.27 -15.92 -13.13
C ASP A 196 -19.81 -15.79 -13.59
N ASN A 197 -19.20 -14.61 -13.46
CA ASN A 197 -17.89 -14.33 -14.03
C ASN A 197 -16.72 -14.45 -13.03
N LEU A 198 -16.97 -14.26 -11.73
CA LEU A 198 -15.92 -14.24 -10.71
C LEU A 198 -15.89 -15.51 -9.88
N HIS A 199 -14.70 -16.01 -9.61
CA HIS A 199 -14.45 -17.09 -8.65
C HIS A 199 -13.51 -16.60 -7.55
N LEU A 200 -13.92 -16.79 -6.30
CA LEU A 200 -13.17 -16.31 -5.13
C LEU A 200 -12.40 -17.46 -4.48
N ILE A 201 -11.08 -17.32 -4.33
CA ILE A 201 -10.23 -18.33 -3.70
C ILE A 201 -9.57 -17.76 -2.44
N TYR A 202 -9.97 -18.29 -1.29
CA TYR A 202 -9.32 -18.09 0.02
C TYR A 202 -9.50 -19.33 0.88
N SER A 203 -9.11 -19.29 2.16
CA SER A 203 -9.17 -20.46 3.05
C SER A 203 -10.55 -21.15 3.02
N GLY A 204 -10.58 -22.44 2.75
CA GLY A 204 -11.81 -23.25 2.67
C GLY A 204 -12.57 -23.21 1.34
N LYS A 205 -12.16 -22.39 0.37
CA LYS A 205 -12.80 -22.31 -0.95
C LYS A 205 -12.11 -23.22 -1.96
N GLU A 206 -12.90 -23.69 -2.94
CA GLU A 206 -12.40 -24.51 -4.05
C GLU A 206 -11.39 -23.72 -4.90
N LYS A 207 -10.34 -24.41 -5.36
CA LYS A 207 -9.25 -23.79 -6.14
C LYS A 207 -9.41 -23.96 -7.66
N ARG A 208 -10.31 -24.85 -8.11
CA ARG A 208 -10.59 -25.06 -9.53
C ARG A 208 -11.92 -24.42 -9.88
N THR A 209 -12.00 -23.85 -11.07
CA THR A 209 -13.22 -23.19 -11.56
C THR A 209 -13.22 -23.16 -13.07
N SER A 210 -14.40 -23.15 -13.67
CA SER A 210 -14.61 -22.81 -15.09
C SER A 210 -14.63 -21.32 -15.34
N LYS A 211 -14.94 -20.50 -14.32
CA LYS A 211 -15.07 -19.04 -14.46
C LYS A 211 -13.75 -18.41 -14.90
N GLN A 212 -13.85 -17.40 -15.75
CA GLN A 212 -12.70 -16.80 -16.42
C GLN A 212 -11.88 -15.89 -15.50
N ILE A 213 -12.52 -15.16 -14.56
CA ILE A 213 -11.85 -14.25 -13.63
C ILE A 213 -11.78 -14.88 -12.24
N VAL A 214 -10.59 -14.91 -11.67
CA VAL A 214 -10.33 -15.44 -10.33
C VAL A 214 -9.79 -14.33 -9.45
N ILE A 215 -10.34 -14.17 -8.24
CA ILE A 215 -9.83 -13.27 -7.21
C ILE A 215 -9.32 -14.12 -6.05
N SER A 216 -8.06 -13.96 -5.67
CA SER A 216 -7.45 -14.82 -4.66
C SER A 216 -6.46 -14.10 -3.75
N THR A 217 -6.30 -14.64 -2.55
CA THR A 217 -5.14 -14.29 -1.73
C THR A 217 -3.89 -15.04 -2.20
N TRP A 218 -2.71 -14.41 -2.14
CA TRP A 218 -1.45 -15.07 -2.53
C TRP A 218 -1.16 -16.33 -1.69
N GLN A 219 -1.59 -16.36 -0.42
CA GLN A 219 -1.42 -17.49 0.50
C GLN A 219 -2.12 -18.76 0.00
N SER A 220 -3.23 -18.59 -0.68
CA SER A 220 -4.01 -19.72 -1.23
C SER A 220 -3.38 -20.33 -2.47
N LEU A 221 -2.52 -19.57 -3.17
CA LEU A 221 -2.00 -19.94 -4.50
C LEU A 221 -0.52 -20.36 -4.50
N TYR A 222 0.33 -19.80 -3.65
CA TYR A 222 1.79 -19.89 -3.83
C TYR A 222 2.34 -21.32 -3.75
N LYS A 223 1.63 -22.24 -3.09
CA LYS A 223 2.00 -23.67 -2.99
C LYS A 223 1.50 -24.53 -4.15
N LEU A 224 0.60 -24.00 -4.99
CA LEU A 224 0.03 -24.74 -6.10
C LEU A 224 1.07 -25.00 -7.20
N PRO A 225 0.98 -26.12 -7.95
CA PRO A 225 1.91 -26.45 -9.01
C PRO A 225 1.79 -25.47 -10.19
N THR A 226 2.88 -25.32 -10.97
CA THR A 226 2.95 -24.44 -12.15
C THR A 226 1.88 -24.77 -13.20
N SER A 227 1.54 -26.04 -13.36
CA SER A 227 0.52 -26.49 -14.33
C SER A 227 -0.85 -25.87 -14.14
N MET A 228 -1.19 -25.44 -12.91
CA MET A 228 -2.46 -24.75 -12.65
C MET A 228 -2.50 -23.32 -13.23
N PHE A 229 -1.36 -22.75 -13.56
CA PHE A 229 -1.25 -21.36 -14.00
C PHE A 229 -1.06 -21.20 -15.52
N LEU A 230 -0.92 -22.28 -16.27
CA LEU A 230 -0.64 -22.24 -17.71
C LEU A 230 -1.76 -21.61 -18.55
N LYS A 231 -2.99 -21.62 -18.06
CA LYS A 231 -4.14 -20.97 -18.74
C LYS A 231 -4.33 -19.50 -18.41
N TYR A 232 -3.56 -18.95 -17.45
CA TYR A 232 -3.70 -17.55 -17.06
C TYR A 232 -2.91 -16.65 -18.00
N ARG A 233 -3.62 -15.75 -18.69
CA ARG A 233 -3.03 -14.75 -19.60
C ARG A 233 -2.88 -13.36 -18.96
N VAL A 234 -3.73 -13.07 -17.99
CA VAL A 234 -3.68 -11.80 -17.24
C VAL A 234 -3.47 -12.07 -15.76
N VAL A 235 -2.52 -11.39 -15.16
CA VAL A 235 -2.34 -11.37 -13.70
C VAL A 235 -2.28 -9.93 -13.22
N VAL A 236 -3.15 -9.62 -12.27
CA VAL A 236 -3.18 -8.33 -11.55
C VAL A 236 -2.79 -8.56 -10.10
N GLY A 237 -1.81 -7.83 -9.61
CA GLY A 237 -1.48 -7.79 -8.19
C GLY A 237 -1.99 -6.48 -7.58
N ASP A 238 -2.95 -6.53 -6.67
CA ASP A 238 -3.35 -5.32 -5.93
C ASP A 238 -2.64 -5.23 -4.58
N GLU A 239 -2.30 -4.01 -4.16
CA GLU A 239 -1.50 -3.71 -2.97
C GLU A 239 -0.17 -4.50 -2.94
N CYS A 240 0.52 -4.54 -4.07
CA CYS A 240 1.75 -5.34 -4.29
C CYS A 240 2.83 -5.13 -3.23
N HIS A 241 2.89 -3.95 -2.60
CA HIS A 241 3.84 -3.63 -1.54
C HIS A 241 3.66 -4.45 -0.26
N LEU A 242 2.48 -5.06 -0.04
CA LEU A 242 2.19 -5.89 1.14
C LEU A 242 2.64 -7.34 0.95
N PHE A 243 2.98 -7.76 -0.26
CA PHE A 243 3.46 -9.11 -0.50
C PHE A 243 4.92 -9.25 -0.05
N LYS A 244 5.21 -10.33 0.68
CA LYS A 244 6.60 -10.68 0.96
C LYS A 244 7.29 -11.02 -0.36
N ALA A 245 8.41 -10.35 -0.65
CA ALA A 245 9.11 -10.47 -1.93
C ALA A 245 9.32 -11.94 -2.37
N LYS A 246 9.75 -12.83 -1.45
CA LYS A 246 9.96 -14.26 -1.75
C LYS A 246 8.67 -14.97 -2.17
N SER A 247 7.56 -14.76 -1.47
CA SER A 247 6.29 -15.46 -1.77
C SER A 247 5.67 -14.96 -3.08
N LEU A 248 5.74 -13.65 -3.33
CA LEU A 248 5.27 -13.06 -4.58
C LEU A 248 6.11 -13.55 -5.76
N THR A 249 7.44 -13.52 -5.61
CA THR A 249 8.36 -14.03 -6.63
C THR A 249 8.07 -15.50 -6.93
N THR A 250 7.96 -16.36 -5.89
CA THR A 250 7.64 -17.77 -6.04
C THR A 250 6.32 -18.01 -6.77
N LEU A 251 5.30 -17.19 -6.50
CA LEU A 251 4.01 -17.30 -7.16
C LEU A 251 4.09 -16.81 -8.61
N LEU A 252 4.56 -15.58 -8.83
CA LEU A 252 4.51 -14.94 -10.15
C LEU A 252 5.48 -15.53 -11.16
N THR A 253 6.53 -16.23 -10.72
CA THR A 253 7.41 -17.00 -11.63
C THR A 253 6.78 -18.26 -12.20
N LYS A 254 5.63 -18.70 -11.69
CA LYS A 254 4.86 -19.84 -12.23
C LYS A 254 3.98 -19.46 -13.44
N PHE A 255 3.79 -18.18 -13.69
CA PHE A 255 2.95 -17.68 -14.79
C PHE A 255 3.79 -17.51 -16.07
N THR A 256 4.30 -18.63 -16.59
CA THR A 256 5.23 -18.62 -17.74
C THR A 256 4.57 -18.26 -19.07
N GLU A 257 3.24 -18.38 -19.15
CA GLU A 257 2.40 -18.11 -20.33
C GLU A 257 1.47 -16.90 -20.12
N CYS A 258 1.88 -15.94 -19.29
CA CYS A 258 1.07 -14.80 -18.91
C CYS A 258 1.71 -13.49 -19.37
N PRO A 259 1.36 -12.99 -20.57
CA PRO A 259 1.94 -11.78 -21.14
C PRO A 259 1.50 -10.49 -20.41
N TYR A 260 0.26 -10.45 -19.91
CA TYR A 260 -0.34 -9.25 -19.32
C TYR A 260 -0.19 -9.25 -17.81
N ARG A 261 0.70 -8.37 -17.30
CA ARG A 261 1.05 -8.33 -15.87
C ARG A 261 0.94 -6.92 -15.33
N ILE A 262 -0.04 -6.67 -14.51
CA ILE A 262 -0.33 -5.36 -13.93
C ILE A 262 -0.17 -5.43 -12.42
N GLY A 263 0.74 -4.64 -11.85
CA GLY A 263 0.81 -4.40 -10.43
C GLY A 263 0.12 -3.10 -10.07
N THR A 264 -0.61 -3.04 -8.95
CA THR A 264 -1.11 -1.79 -8.39
C THR A 264 -0.65 -1.63 -6.96
N THR A 265 -0.27 -0.42 -6.58
CA THR A 265 0.13 -0.11 -5.21
C THR A 265 -0.04 1.38 -4.91
N GLY A 266 -0.44 1.69 -3.68
CA GLY A 266 -0.50 3.09 -3.23
C GLY A 266 0.85 3.67 -2.84
N THR A 267 1.81 2.82 -2.47
CA THR A 267 3.10 3.23 -1.93
C THR A 267 4.19 2.19 -2.18
N LEU A 268 5.44 2.63 -2.24
CA LEU A 268 6.61 1.77 -2.19
C LEU A 268 7.32 1.96 -0.84
N ASP A 269 7.99 0.93 -0.34
CA ASP A 269 8.69 0.98 0.95
C ASP A 269 9.95 1.90 0.95
N GLY A 270 10.32 2.39 -0.24
CA GLY A 270 11.46 3.27 -0.45
C GLY A 270 12.79 2.54 -0.58
N THR A 271 12.81 1.21 -0.53
CA THR A 271 14.03 0.43 -0.78
C THR A 271 14.16 0.07 -2.26
N GLN A 272 15.37 0.20 -2.80
CA GLN A 272 15.64 -0.16 -4.20
C GLN A 272 15.39 -1.66 -4.46
N THR A 273 15.71 -2.52 -3.50
CA THR A 273 15.48 -3.97 -3.59
C THR A 273 14.00 -4.30 -3.81
N HIS A 274 13.12 -3.71 -3.01
CA HIS A 274 11.68 -3.95 -3.12
C HIS A 274 11.13 -3.41 -4.45
N LYS A 275 11.54 -2.19 -4.83
CA LYS A 275 11.17 -1.56 -6.09
C LYS A 275 11.52 -2.45 -7.28
N LEU A 276 12.78 -2.88 -7.39
CA LEU A 276 13.26 -3.66 -8.53
C LEU A 276 12.68 -5.07 -8.62
N VAL A 277 12.36 -5.70 -7.48
CA VAL A 277 11.63 -6.97 -7.47
C VAL A 277 10.24 -6.81 -8.06
N LEU A 278 9.51 -5.76 -7.67
CA LEU A 278 8.17 -5.49 -8.22
C LEU A 278 8.22 -5.12 -9.70
N GLU A 279 9.15 -4.26 -10.10
CA GLU A 279 9.34 -3.91 -11.51
C GLU A 279 9.73 -5.14 -12.36
N GLY A 280 10.57 -6.02 -11.83
CA GLY A 280 10.94 -7.27 -12.51
C GLY A 280 9.74 -8.17 -12.79
N LEU A 281 8.81 -8.25 -11.85
CA LEU A 281 7.63 -9.12 -11.93
C LEU A 281 6.48 -8.52 -12.74
N PHE A 282 6.27 -7.21 -12.67
CA PHE A 282 5.15 -6.53 -13.33
C PHE A 282 5.56 -5.65 -14.51
N GLY A 283 6.64 -4.93 -14.42
CA GLY A 283 7.10 -3.96 -15.40
C GLY A 283 7.43 -2.60 -14.76
N LYS A 284 7.80 -1.65 -15.60
CA LYS A 284 8.19 -0.29 -15.19
C LYS A 284 7.08 0.40 -14.40
N ILE A 285 7.50 1.17 -13.38
CA ILE A 285 6.57 1.99 -12.60
C ILE A 285 6.00 3.11 -13.46
N ASN A 286 4.68 3.24 -13.41
CA ASN A 286 3.94 4.39 -13.90
C ASN A 286 3.17 5.04 -12.73
N THR A 287 3.43 6.33 -12.49
CA THR A 287 2.71 7.11 -11.48
C THR A 287 1.39 7.59 -12.08
N VAL A 288 0.28 7.05 -11.58
CA VAL A 288 -1.07 7.33 -12.08
C VAL A 288 -1.53 8.73 -11.66
N THR A 289 -1.37 9.04 -10.38
CA THR A 289 -1.69 10.34 -9.76
C THR A 289 -1.06 10.39 -8.37
N THR A 290 -1.03 11.56 -7.76
CA THR A 290 -0.55 11.77 -6.39
C THR A 290 -1.69 12.12 -5.45
N SER A 291 -1.49 11.93 -4.14
CA SER A 291 -2.48 12.37 -3.14
C SER A 291 -2.69 13.88 -3.20
N LYS A 292 -1.65 14.65 -3.49
CA LYS A 292 -1.71 16.10 -3.65
C LYS A 292 -2.61 16.49 -4.82
N GLU A 293 -2.40 15.91 -6.01
CA GLU A 293 -3.27 16.17 -7.18
C GLU A 293 -4.73 15.82 -6.92
N LEU A 294 -5.01 14.72 -6.19
CA LEU A 294 -6.37 14.35 -5.84
C LEU A 294 -7.02 15.37 -4.90
N MET A 295 -6.27 15.93 -3.95
CA MET A 295 -6.75 17.00 -3.06
C MET A 295 -6.97 18.30 -3.82
N ASP A 296 -6.02 18.73 -4.66
CA ASP A 296 -6.11 19.98 -5.43
C ASP A 296 -7.30 19.97 -6.38
N LYS A 297 -7.58 18.80 -6.99
CA LYS A 297 -8.79 18.58 -7.82
C LYS A 297 -10.06 18.31 -7.02
N LYS A 298 -10.01 18.40 -5.69
CA LYS A 298 -11.15 18.13 -4.78
C LYS A 298 -11.77 16.74 -4.95
N TYR A 299 -10.98 15.76 -5.38
CA TYR A 299 -11.44 14.37 -5.51
C TYR A 299 -11.38 13.61 -4.19
N ILE A 300 -10.60 14.11 -3.25
CA ILE A 300 -10.52 13.66 -1.85
C ILE A 300 -10.47 14.90 -0.95
N SER A 301 -10.78 14.71 0.34
CA SER A 301 -10.72 15.79 1.33
C SER A 301 -9.33 16.40 1.43
N SER A 302 -9.26 17.69 1.68
CA SER A 302 -7.98 18.33 2.03
C SER A 302 -7.47 17.84 3.38
N LEU A 303 -6.16 17.69 3.51
CA LEU A 303 -5.51 17.26 4.75
C LEU A 303 -4.73 18.39 5.37
N ASN A 304 -5.01 18.70 6.63
CA ASN A 304 -4.20 19.57 7.46
C ASN A 304 -3.40 18.70 8.45
N ILE A 305 -2.06 18.79 8.41
CA ILE A 305 -1.20 18.02 9.32
C ILE A 305 -0.67 18.95 10.41
N LYS A 306 -0.99 18.62 11.65
CA LYS A 306 -0.46 19.29 12.86
C LYS A 306 0.49 18.32 13.56
N CYS A 307 1.78 18.58 13.46
CA CYS A 307 2.83 17.82 14.14
C CYS A 307 3.00 18.37 15.55
N LEU A 308 2.65 17.60 16.57
CA LEU A 308 2.68 17.98 17.97
C LEU A 308 3.90 17.34 18.62
N VAL A 309 4.99 18.12 18.79
CA VAL A 309 6.25 17.64 19.38
C VAL A 309 6.22 17.88 20.89
N LEU A 310 6.07 16.81 21.63
CA LEU A 310 6.06 16.83 23.09
C LEU A 310 7.48 16.97 23.63
N LYS A 311 7.73 18.01 24.40
CA LYS A 311 9.00 18.28 25.09
C LYS A 311 8.90 17.85 26.54
N TYR A 312 9.92 17.19 27.02
CA TYR A 312 10.04 16.68 28.38
C TYR A 312 11.09 17.47 29.16
N ASP A 313 11.02 17.44 30.48
CA ASP A 313 12.02 18.08 31.33
C ASP A 313 13.42 17.47 31.15
N ASP A 314 14.44 18.18 31.58
CA ASP A 314 15.84 17.79 31.39
C ASP A 314 16.21 16.55 32.18
N GLU A 315 15.58 16.29 33.34
CA GLU A 315 15.83 15.09 34.15
C GLU A 315 15.39 13.83 33.42
N LEU A 316 14.17 13.83 32.86
CA LEU A 316 13.65 12.73 32.06
C LEU A 316 14.47 12.51 30.77
N ARG A 317 14.85 13.59 30.11
CA ARG A 317 15.69 13.52 28.89
C ARG A 317 17.06 12.92 29.18
N GLN A 318 17.65 13.30 30.31
CA GLN A 318 18.93 12.75 30.76
C GLN A 318 18.80 11.28 31.15
N LEU A 319 17.76 10.91 31.86
CA LEU A 319 17.45 9.50 32.24
C LEU A 319 17.30 8.62 31.00
N MET A 320 16.55 9.08 29.99
CA MET A 320 16.23 8.33 28.79
C MET A 320 17.34 8.30 27.73
N LYS A 321 18.42 9.05 27.91
CA LYS A 321 19.55 9.13 26.95
C LYS A 321 20.15 7.77 26.55
N ARG A 322 20.19 6.81 27.49
CA ARG A 322 20.74 5.47 27.26
C ARG A 322 19.69 4.38 27.10
N ALA A 323 18.41 4.76 27.03
CA ALA A 323 17.33 3.81 26.89
C ALA A 323 17.43 3.07 25.55
N LYS A 324 17.21 1.75 25.57
CA LYS A 324 17.03 0.96 24.36
C LYS A 324 15.65 1.27 23.78
N TYR A 325 15.46 0.98 22.48
CA TYR A 325 14.22 1.25 21.78
C TYR A 325 12.95 0.82 22.54
N GLN A 326 12.93 -0.42 23.03
CA GLN A 326 11.75 -0.92 23.75
C GLN A 326 11.51 -0.18 25.07
N GLN A 327 12.57 0.16 25.81
CA GLN A 327 12.49 0.91 27.06
C GLN A 327 11.92 2.31 26.83
N GLU A 328 12.38 2.99 25.76
CA GLU A 328 11.82 4.30 25.38
C GLU A 328 10.33 4.20 25.01
N ILE A 329 9.95 3.20 24.23
CA ILE A 329 8.54 3.02 23.84
C ILE A 329 7.68 2.67 25.06
N ASP A 330 8.12 1.77 25.93
CA ASP A 330 7.37 1.40 27.14
C ASP A 330 7.19 2.63 28.06
N PHE A 331 8.23 3.44 28.24
CA PHE A 331 8.14 4.71 28.96
C PHE A 331 7.09 5.65 28.33
N LEU A 332 7.15 5.89 27.03
CA LEU A 332 6.23 6.81 26.33
C LEU A 332 4.76 6.38 26.42
N VAL A 333 4.48 5.09 26.23
CA VAL A 333 3.09 4.60 26.25
C VAL A 333 2.50 4.54 27.67
N GLU A 334 3.34 4.52 28.70
CA GLU A 334 2.93 4.47 30.11
C GLU A 334 2.97 5.85 30.79
N ASN A 335 3.64 6.86 30.18
CA ASN A 335 3.77 8.19 30.73
C ASN A 335 2.40 8.86 30.92
N LYS A 336 2.10 9.24 32.18
CA LYS A 336 0.79 9.79 32.56
C LYS A 336 0.52 11.14 31.92
N ASP A 337 1.50 12.04 31.90
CA ASP A 337 1.33 13.39 31.38
C ASP A 337 1.12 13.38 29.87
N ARG A 338 1.87 12.55 29.16
CA ARG A 338 1.67 12.28 27.75
C ARG A 338 0.27 11.75 27.46
N ASN A 339 -0.19 10.77 28.22
CA ASN A 339 -1.51 10.19 28.04
C ASN A 339 -2.63 11.16 28.41
N ASN A 340 -2.42 12.01 29.43
CA ASN A 340 -3.32 13.13 29.77
C ASN A 340 -3.39 14.14 28.62
N PHE A 341 -2.26 14.51 28.02
CA PHE A 341 -2.25 15.37 26.85
C PHE A 341 -3.08 14.77 25.70
N ILE A 342 -2.87 13.51 25.37
CA ILE A 342 -3.61 12.81 24.31
C ILE A 342 -5.11 12.78 24.62
N LYS A 343 -5.48 12.44 25.86
CA LYS A 343 -6.88 12.45 26.33
C LYS A 343 -7.48 13.86 26.19
N ASN A 344 -6.80 14.88 26.70
CA ASN A 344 -7.29 16.27 26.64
C ASN A 344 -7.46 16.72 25.19
N LEU A 345 -6.50 16.43 24.32
CA LEU A 345 -6.60 16.74 22.89
C LEU A 345 -7.87 16.11 22.27
N ILE A 346 -8.06 14.80 22.39
CA ILE A 346 -9.14 14.13 21.66
C ILE A 346 -10.54 14.49 22.16
N VAL A 347 -10.69 14.75 23.46
CA VAL A 347 -12.01 15.13 24.01
C VAL A 347 -12.44 16.54 23.63
N THR A 348 -11.51 17.41 23.26
CA THR A 348 -11.81 18.79 22.81
C THR A 348 -12.06 18.89 21.31
N LEU A 349 -11.71 17.87 20.52
CA LEU A 349 -11.92 17.90 19.08
C LEU A 349 -13.41 17.75 18.72
N GLU A 350 -13.85 18.53 17.77
CA GLU A 350 -15.18 18.43 17.18
C GLU A 350 -15.18 17.38 16.04
N GLY A 351 -16.34 16.77 15.80
CA GLY A 351 -16.49 15.77 14.78
C GLY A 351 -15.97 14.40 15.17
N ASN A 352 -16.04 13.47 14.22
CA ASN A 352 -15.59 12.10 14.43
C ASN A 352 -14.07 12.02 14.43
N SER A 353 -13.53 11.40 15.48
CA SER A 353 -12.09 11.32 15.73
C SER A 353 -11.64 9.87 15.81
N LEU A 354 -10.52 9.56 15.15
CA LEU A 354 -9.89 8.25 15.16
C LEU A 354 -8.50 8.35 15.81
N LEU A 355 -8.32 7.64 16.91
CA LEU A 355 -7.04 7.54 17.61
C LEU A 355 -6.39 6.19 17.33
N LEU A 356 -5.16 6.22 16.85
CA LEU A 356 -4.38 5.04 16.51
C LEU A 356 -3.34 4.71 17.56
N PHE A 357 -3.37 3.45 18.02
CA PHE A 357 -2.39 2.91 18.97
C PHE A 357 -1.82 1.56 18.48
N ASN A 358 -0.67 1.13 19.04
CA ASN A 358 -0.05 -0.17 18.72
C ASN A 358 -0.22 -1.21 19.84
N TYR A 359 -0.05 -0.82 21.09
CA TYR A 359 -0.13 -1.74 22.25
C TYR A 359 -1.53 -1.73 22.84
N ILE A 360 -2.20 -2.88 22.83
CA ILE A 360 -3.59 -3.00 23.25
C ILE A 360 -3.68 -2.75 24.75
N ASP A 361 -3.02 -3.56 25.59
CA ASP A 361 -3.15 -3.51 27.05
C ASP A 361 -2.38 -2.33 27.65
N LYS A 362 -1.12 -2.15 27.25
CA LYS A 362 -0.23 -1.13 27.84
C LYS A 362 -0.65 0.30 27.50
N HIS A 363 -1.35 0.53 26.39
CA HIS A 363 -1.66 1.87 25.89
C HIS A 363 -3.13 2.05 25.49
N GLY A 364 -3.65 1.26 24.57
CA GLY A 364 -4.98 1.44 24.01
C GLY A 364 -6.10 1.35 25.06
N LYS A 365 -6.10 0.31 25.90
CA LYS A 365 -7.08 0.16 26.97
C LYS A 365 -6.97 1.24 28.03
N LYS A 366 -5.74 1.65 28.39
CA LYS A 366 -5.51 2.76 29.35
C LYS A 366 -6.08 4.08 28.82
N LEU A 367 -5.78 4.43 27.57
CA LEU A 367 -6.34 5.63 26.93
C LEU A 367 -7.87 5.57 26.83
N PHE A 368 -8.42 4.41 26.50
CA PHE A 368 -9.87 4.22 26.42
C PHE A 368 -10.55 4.54 27.77
N GLU A 369 -10.07 3.96 28.87
CA GLU A 369 -10.62 4.22 30.19
C GLU A 369 -10.45 5.69 30.61
N MET A 370 -9.28 6.30 30.36
CA MET A 370 -9.04 7.71 30.63
C MET A 370 -9.99 8.65 29.87
N ILE A 371 -10.25 8.35 28.61
CA ILE A 371 -11.18 9.14 27.77
C ILE A 371 -12.62 8.92 28.21
N LYS A 372 -13.04 7.67 28.41
CA LYS A 372 -14.38 7.29 28.84
C LYS A 372 -14.78 7.95 30.17
N ASN A 373 -13.84 8.02 31.10
CA ASN A 373 -14.05 8.61 32.43
C ASN A 373 -13.85 10.13 32.45
N SER A 374 -13.54 10.75 31.33
CA SER A 374 -13.36 12.21 31.25
C SER A 374 -14.69 12.95 31.27
N LYS A 375 -14.81 13.97 32.14
CA LYS A 375 -15.98 14.85 32.20
C LYS A 375 -16.24 15.56 30.83
N HIS A 376 -15.18 15.85 30.09
CA HIS A 376 -15.25 16.51 28.77
C HIS A 376 -15.65 15.55 27.63
N ALA A 377 -15.71 14.26 27.87
CA ALA A 377 -16.20 13.27 26.92
C ALA A 377 -17.73 13.02 27.04
N LYS A 378 -18.41 13.73 27.96
CA LYS A 378 -19.87 13.60 28.16
C LYS A 378 -20.61 13.99 26.86
N GLY A 379 -21.47 13.09 26.37
CA GLY A 379 -22.19 13.28 25.10
C GLY A 379 -21.44 12.80 23.85
N LYS A 380 -20.21 12.29 23.97
CA LYS A 380 -19.49 11.65 22.87
C LYS A 380 -19.68 10.13 22.87
N HIS A 381 -19.72 9.54 21.69
CA HIS A 381 -19.80 8.09 21.49
C HIS A 381 -18.40 7.49 21.41
N ILE A 382 -17.99 6.68 22.38
CA ILE A 382 -16.62 6.18 22.48
C ILE A 382 -16.58 4.69 22.13
N TYR A 383 -15.75 4.33 21.15
CA TYR A 383 -15.62 2.95 20.66
C TYR A 383 -14.17 2.48 20.74
N PHE A 384 -14.00 1.18 21.05
CA PHE A 384 -12.68 0.54 21.07
C PHE A 384 -12.65 -0.63 20.08
N VAL A 385 -11.63 -0.64 19.20
CA VAL A 385 -11.48 -1.65 18.14
C VAL A 385 -10.05 -2.16 18.11
N SER A 386 -9.87 -3.44 18.39
CA SER A 386 -8.56 -4.10 18.34
C SER A 386 -8.59 -5.37 17.48
N GLY A 387 -7.42 -5.99 17.30
CA GLY A 387 -7.31 -7.28 16.60
C GLY A 387 -8.09 -8.42 17.22
N GLU A 388 -8.35 -8.34 18.52
CA GLU A 388 -9.12 -9.33 19.30
C GLU A 388 -10.63 -9.25 19.06
N VAL A 389 -11.12 -8.13 18.52
CA VAL A 389 -12.54 -7.91 18.22
C VAL A 389 -12.93 -8.62 16.92
N LYS A 390 -14.01 -9.42 16.94
CA LYS A 390 -14.53 -10.12 15.75
C LYS A 390 -14.90 -9.15 14.62
N THR A 391 -14.73 -9.59 13.38
CA THR A 391 -14.98 -8.77 12.19
C THR A 391 -16.38 -8.16 12.15
N GLU A 392 -17.41 -8.94 12.51
CA GLU A 392 -18.78 -8.47 12.57
C GLU A 392 -19.00 -7.32 13.58
N GLN A 393 -18.33 -7.37 14.72
CA GLN A 393 -18.39 -6.30 15.73
C GLN A 393 -17.65 -5.04 15.25
N ARG A 394 -16.55 -5.19 14.50
CA ARG A 394 -15.84 -4.05 13.89
C ARG A 394 -16.73 -3.34 12.88
N GLU A 395 -17.45 -4.09 12.05
CA GLU A 395 -18.39 -3.53 11.08
C GLU A 395 -19.56 -2.82 11.79
N LYS A 396 -20.09 -3.36 12.89
CA LYS A 396 -21.11 -2.67 13.71
C LYS A 396 -20.58 -1.34 14.27
N VAL A 397 -19.36 -1.31 14.80
CA VAL A 397 -18.75 -0.07 15.30
C VAL A 397 -18.57 0.94 14.15
N ARG A 398 -18.15 0.49 12.98
CA ARG A 398 -18.05 1.33 11.79
C ARG A 398 -19.39 1.98 11.44
N HIS A 399 -20.44 1.19 11.29
CA HIS A 399 -21.78 1.70 10.98
C HIS A 399 -22.36 2.66 12.03
N LEU A 400 -22.10 2.39 13.31
CA LEU A 400 -22.50 3.28 14.39
C LEU A 400 -21.74 4.59 14.34
N ALA A 401 -20.42 4.55 14.14
CA ALA A 401 -19.58 5.73 14.05
C ALA A 401 -19.94 6.61 12.82
N GLU A 402 -20.32 6.00 11.69
CA GLU A 402 -20.79 6.72 10.51
C GLU A 402 -22.11 7.45 10.71
N LYS A 403 -22.97 6.99 11.66
CA LYS A 403 -24.23 7.63 12.01
C LYS A 403 -24.08 8.80 12.98
N HIS A 404 -22.97 8.86 13.71
CA HIS A 404 -22.70 9.91 14.69
C HIS A 404 -21.77 10.99 14.11
N ASN A 405 -21.90 12.20 14.63
CA ASN A 405 -21.05 13.33 14.25
C ASN A 405 -20.06 13.74 15.36
N ASN A 406 -19.97 12.95 16.42
CA ASN A 406 -19.13 13.21 17.61
C ASN A 406 -18.54 11.93 18.20
N ALA A 407 -18.24 10.94 17.36
CA ALA A 407 -17.67 9.67 17.80
C ALA A 407 -16.17 9.76 18.02
N ILE A 408 -15.68 9.13 19.07
CA ILE A 408 -14.27 8.87 19.34
C ILE A 408 -14.01 7.37 19.17
N ILE A 409 -13.17 7.00 18.21
CA ILE A 409 -12.83 5.62 17.90
C ILE A 409 -11.37 5.41 18.24
N LEU A 410 -11.09 4.50 19.19
CA LEU A 410 -9.73 4.05 19.45
C LEU A 410 -9.49 2.74 18.72
N ALA A 411 -8.52 2.72 17.81
CA ALA A 411 -8.25 1.54 17.00
C ALA A 411 -6.77 1.17 16.98
N SER A 412 -6.49 -0.15 17.01
CA SER A 412 -5.13 -0.60 16.76
C SER A 412 -4.74 -0.42 15.30
N VAL A 413 -3.49 0.00 15.05
CA VAL A 413 -2.98 0.24 13.68
C VAL A 413 -3.14 -1.00 12.78
N GLY A 414 -3.02 -2.21 13.35
CA GLY A 414 -3.20 -3.47 12.62
C GLY A 414 -4.61 -3.65 12.04
N VAL A 415 -5.65 -3.21 12.76
CA VAL A 415 -7.05 -3.35 12.32
C VAL A 415 -7.37 -2.44 11.14
N LEU A 416 -6.83 -1.22 11.15
CA LEU A 416 -7.05 -0.28 10.04
C LEU A 416 -6.30 -0.65 8.78
N SER A 417 -5.16 -1.34 8.89
CA SER A 417 -4.42 -1.83 7.71
C SER A 417 -5.19 -2.91 6.95
N THR A 418 -6.20 -3.54 7.53
CA THR A 418 -6.94 -4.68 6.98
C THR A 418 -8.30 -4.36 6.37
N GLY A 419 -8.57 -3.13 5.95
CA GLY A 419 -9.75 -2.84 5.14
C GLY A 419 -10.90 -2.08 5.83
N THR A 420 -10.80 -1.75 7.13
CA THR A 420 -11.83 -0.96 7.80
C THR A 420 -11.86 0.47 7.27
N ASN A 421 -12.91 0.82 6.56
CA ASN A 421 -13.12 2.14 5.99
C ASN A 421 -14.22 2.85 6.79
N ILE A 422 -13.88 3.90 7.52
CA ILE A 422 -14.83 4.72 8.27
C ILE A 422 -15.02 6.02 7.50
N LYS A 423 -16.24 6.26 7.06
CA LYS A 423 -16.62 7.53 6.44
C LYS A 423 -16.81 8.61 7.51
N ASN A 424 -16.84 9.86 7.10
CA ASN A 424 -17.12 10.99 7.97
C ASN A 424 -16.14 11.12 9.16
N LEU A 425 -14.83 10.89 8.91
CA LEU A 425 -13.76 11.16 9.88
C LEU A 425 -13.16 12.54 9.63
N GLN A 426 -13.20 13.40 10.66
CA GLN A 426 -12.62 14.73 10.62
C GLN A 426 -11.22 14.78 11.25
N ASN A 427 -10.97 13.92 12.25
CA ASN A 427 -9.70 13.93 12.98
C ASN A 427 -9.04 12.55 13.01
N LEU A 428 -7.74 12.53 12.75
CA LEU A 428 -6.89 11.35 12.90
C LEU A 428 -5.77 11.68 13.87
N ILE A 429 -5.57 10.88 14.91
CA ILE A 429 -4.52 11.07 15.91
C ILE A 429 -3.57 9.87 15.88
N PHE A 430 -2.28 10.12 15.64
CA PHE A 430 -1.22 9.15 15.82
C PHE A 430 -0.72 9.21 17.26
N ALA A 431 -1.32 8.41 18.13
CA ALA A 431 -0.94 8.36 19.55
C ALA A 431 0.34 7.56 19.81
N HIS A 432 0.73 6.67 18.89
CA HIS A 432 1.95 5.88 19.00
C HIS A 432 2.93 6.24 17.87
N PRO A 433 4.21 6.55 18.21
CA PRO A 433 5.24 6.90 17.23
C PRO A 433 5.55 5.67 16.35
N SER A 434 4.99 5.64 15.14
CA SER A 434 5.20 4.57 14.17
C SER A 434 6.24 4.95 13.14
N LYS A 435 7.16 4.02 12.84
CA LYS A 435 8.11 4.15 11.74
C LYS A 435 7.49 3.80 10.38
N GLY A 436 6.39 3.06 10.38
CA GLY A 436 5.83 2.43 9.18
C GLY A 436 5.28 3.40 8.15
N LYS A 437 6.09 3.78 7.15
CA LYS A 437 5.73 4.66 6.03
C LYS A 437 4.39 4.29 5.38
N ILE A 438 4.24 3.03 5.04
CA ILE A 438 3.08 2.50 4.31
C ILE A 438 1.80 2.57 5.16
N ARG A 439 1.88 2.14 6.43
CA ARG A 439 0.74 2.15 7.35
C ARG A 439 0.21 3.56 7.61
N ASN A 440 1.12 4.53 7.76
CA ASN A 440 0.74 5.92 7.98
C ASN A 440 0.03 6.51 6.77
N LEU A 441 0.56 6.33 5.56
CA LEU A 441 -0.08 6.80 4.32
C LEU A 441 -1.44 6.14 4.07
N GLN A 442 -1.57 4.85 4.32
CA GLN A 442 -2.84 4.15 4.18
C GLN A 442 -3.88 4.64 5.19
N SER A 443 -3.47 4.92 6.42
CA SER A 443 -4.35 5.49 7.44
C SER A 443 -4.82 6.89 7.05
N ILE A 444 -3.91 7.73 6.59
CA ILE A 444 -4.23 9.08 6.06
C ILE A 444 -5.21 8.99 4.88
N GLY A 445 -4.92 8.15 3.88
CA GLY A 445 -5.75 8.02 2.69
C GLY A 445 -7.19 7.54 2.96
N ARG A 446 -7.44 6.90 4.11
CA ARG A 446 -8.78 6.47 4.53
C ARG A 446 -9.61 7.58 5.16
N VAL A 447 -8.95 8.52 5.80
CA VAL A 447 -9.57 9.72 6.38
C VAL A 447 -9.90 10.75 5.28
N LEU A 448 -9.16 10.73 4.16
CA LEU A 448 -9.33 11.68 3.07
C LEU A 448 -10.50 11.39 2.13
N ARG A 449 -11.31 10.37 2.39
CA ARG A 449 -12.47 10.09 1.54
C ARG A 449 -13.55 11.15 1.74
N LEU A 450 -13.97 11.75 0.64
CA LEU A 450 -15.10 12.69 0.65
C LEU A 450 -16.35 11.98 1.15
N ASP A 451 -17.03 12.59 2.08
CA ASP A 451 -18.47 12.46 2.28
C ASP A 451 -19.16 13.64 1.56
N ASP A 452 -20.47 13.59 1.36
CA ASP A 452 -21.24 14.62 0.62
C ASP A 452 -21.13 16.05 1.21
N LYS A 453 -20.35 16.26 2.27
CA LYS A 453 -20.03 17.55 2.89
C LYS A 453 -18.55 17.88 2.69
N GLU A 454 -18.23 19.14 2.40
CA GLU A 454 -16.85 19.68 2.31
C GLU A 454 -16.07 19.45 3.61
N ASN A 455 -15.47 18.28 3.78
CA ASN A 455 -14.76 17.93 5.01
C ASN A 455 -13.25 18.14 4.84
N LYS A 456 -12.71 19.03 5.68
CA LYS A 456 -11.27 19.14 5.91
C LYS A 456 -10.89 18.14 6.99
N ALA A 457 -10.05 17.18 6.66
CA ALA A 457 -9.50 16.25 7.62
C ALA A 457 -8.25 16.82 8.29
N THR A 458 -8.10 16.62 9.60
CA THR A 458 -6.91 17.02 10.34
C THR A 458 -6.20 15.78 10.90
N LEU A 459 -4.90 15.67 10.59
CA LEU A 459 -4.00 14.69 11.21
C LEU A 459 -3.24 15.39 12.36
N TYR A 460 -3.35 14.83 13.55
CA TYR A 460 -2.54 15.17 14.71
C TYR A 460 -1.44 14.12 14.86
N ASP A 461 -0.24 14.45 14.43
CA ASP A 461 0.93 13.58 14.50
C ASP A 461 1.72 13.86 15.77
N ILE A 462 1.56 13.02 16.80
CA ILE A 462 2.24 13.19 18.07
C ILE A 462 3.64 12.59 17.97
N ALA A 463 4.62 13.44 18.28
CA ALA A 463 6.03 13.09 18.35
C ALA A 463 6.57 13.39 19.76
N ASP A 464 7.61 12.66 20.15
CA ASP A 464 8.16 12.75 21.50
C ASP A 464 9.66 13.09 21.41
N ASP A 465 10.04 14.25 21.93
CA ASP A 465 11.43 14.70 21.96
C ASP A 465 12.06 14.51 23.33
N LEU A 466 12.68 13.34 23.49
CA LEU A 466 13.53 12.99 24.64
C LEU A 466 15.03 13.16 24.31
N SER A 467 15.37 13.98 23.33
CA SER A 467 16.76 14.20 22.92
C SER A 467 17.56 14.87 24.01
N TRP A 468 18.80 14.44 24.20
CA TRP A 468 19.74 15.04 25.15
C TRP A 468 21.06 15.36 24.48
N LYS A 469 21.45 16.61 24.42
CA LYS A 469 22.66 17.10 23.73
C LYS A 469 22.64 16.61 22.26
N LYS A 470 23.69 15.88 21.84
CA LYS A 470 23.80 15.32 20.48
C LYS A 470 23.03 14.02 20.26
N HIS A 471 22.44 13.44 21.32
CA HIS A 471 21.71 12.18 21.22
C HIS A 471 20.23 12.41 20.88
N GLN A 472 19.81 11.97 19.73
CA GLN A 472 18.38 11.93 19.35
C GLN A 472 17.75 10.61 19.75
N ASN A 473 16.61 10.66 20.42
CA ASN A 473 15.84 9.49 20.80
C ASN A 473 15.15 8.80 19.60
N PHE A 474 14.65 7.60 19.78
CA PHE A 474 14.07 6.79 18.70
C PHE A 474 12.74 7.37 18.19
N ALA A 475 11.85 7.82 19.07
CA ALA A 475 10.56 8.38 18.67
C ALA A 475 10.74 9.64 17.81
N LEU A 476 11.69 10.53 18.15
CA LEU A 476 12.01 11.68 17.33
C LEU A 476 12.59 11.28 15.96
N LYS A 477 13.50 10.29 15.91
CA LYS A 477 14.00 9.75 14.63
C LYS A 477 12.87 9.21 13.75
N HIS A 478 11.90 8.54 14.34
CA HIS A 478 10.72 8.04 13.62
C HIS A 478 9.87 9.20 13.10
N PHE A 479 9.70 10.25 13.87
CA PHE A 479 9.00 11.46 13.45
C PHE A 479 9.69 12.11 12.25
N LEU A 480 11.01 12.29 12.28
CA LEU A 480 11.77 12.83 11.15
C LEU A 480 11.59 12.00 9.86
N ILE A 481 11.42 10.68 9.99
CA ILE A 481 11.07 9.81 8.84
C ILE A 481 9.66 10.13 8.33
N ARG A 482 8.69 10.41 9.22
CA ARG A 482 7.33 10.82 8.82
C ARG A 482 7.34 12.18 8.13
N LEU A 483 8.11 13.16 8.62
CA LEU A 483 8.26 14.45 7.94
C LEU A 483 8.82 14.31 6.52
N LYS A 484 9.84 13.45 6.33
CA LYS A 484 10.35 13.14 4.98
C LYS A 484 9.25 12.57 4.08
N LEU A 485 8.35 11.76 4.65
CA LEU A 485 7.22 11.20 3.94
C LEU A 485 6.21 12.29 3.55
N TYR A 486 5.86 13.21 4.46
CA TYR A 486 4.95 14.32 4.17
C TYR A 486 5.50 15.20 3.04
N ASN A 487 6.80 15.52 3.08
CA ASN A 487 7.47 16.26 2.01
C ASN A 487 7.44 15.49 0.67
N GLN A 488 7.69 14.18 0.68
CA GLN A 488 7.64 13.35 -0.54
C GLN A 488 6.23 13.28 -1.17
N GLN A 489 5.19 13.36 -0.32
CA GLN A 489 3.79 13.38 -0.76
C GLN A 489 3.26 14.80 -0.98
N GLN A 490 4.11 15.80 -0.77
CA GLN A 490 3.77 17.23 -0.89
C GLN A 490 2.60 17.65 0.00
N PHE A 491 2.49 17.04 1.19
CA PHE A 491 1.51 17.45 2.19
C PHE A 491 2.00 18.68 2.95
N ASP A 492 1.12 19.65 3.13
CA ASP A 492 1.36 20.79 4.00
C ASP A 492 1.26 20.37 5.47
N TYR A 493 2.22 20.77 6.29
CA TYR A 493 2.19 20.52 7.74
C TYR A 493 2.72 21.68 8.55
N LYS A 494 2.24 21.79 9.80
CA LYS A 494 2.75 22.74 10.80
C LYS A 494 3.25 21.97 12.02
N THR A 495 4.37 22.41 12.57
CA THR A 495 4.97 21.80 13.77
C THR A 495 4.75 22.71 14.97
N TYR A 496 4.31 22.12 16.07
CA TYR A 496 4.06 22.79 17.35
C TYR A 496 4.87 22.09 18.44
N GLU A 497 5.59 22.83 19.24
CA GLU A 497 6.29 22.32 20.43
C GLU A 497 5.38 22.49 21.65
N ILE A 498 5.29 21.46 22.47
CA ILE A 498 4.36 21.39 23.61
C ILE A 498 5.12 20.82 24.79
N GLU A 499 5.23 21.59 25.87
CA GLU A 499 5.81 21.11 27.11
C GLU A 499 4.85 20.17 27.85
N VAL A 500 5.34 19.03 28.29
CA VAL A 500 4.59 18.00 29.01
C VAL A 500 5.03 18.02 30.47
N GLY A 501 4.06 18.07 31.40
CA GLY A 501 4.32 18.06 32.85
C GLY A 501 4.15 19.39 33.56
N ASN A 502 3.98 20.52 32.84
CA ASN A 502 3.78 21.83 33.43
C ASN A 502 2.28 22.20 33.60
N GLU A 503 1.52 21.44 34.40
CA GLU A 503 0.16 21.89 34.79
C GLU A 503 0.16 23.13 35.74
N LYS A 504 1.31 23.60 36.20
CA LYS A 504 1.40 24.71 37.16
C LYS A 504 1.41 26.14 36.56
N GLN A 505 1.35 26.31 35.24
CA GLN A 505 1.45 27.67 34.63
C GLN A 505 0.23 28.14 33.82
N LYS A 506 -0.96 27.56 34.01
CA LYS A 506 -2.20 28.10 33.41
C LYS A 506 -3.24 28.56 34.43
N MET A 507 -2.82 29.04 35.59
CA MET A 507 -3.64 29.83 36.54
C MET A 507 -2.86 31.08 36.92
N SER A 508 -2.67 31.95 35.98
CA SER A 508 -2.37 33.38 36.23
C SER A 508 -2.83 34.21 35.04
#